data_0d433197fb4e9f417761adb4050b1cac
#
_entry.id   0d433197fb4e9f417761adb4050b1cac
#
_cell.length_a   1.000
_cell.length_b   1.000
_cell.length_c   1.000
_cell.angle_alpha   90.00
_cell.angle_beta   90.00
_cell.angle_gamma   90.00
#
_symmetry.space_group_name_H-M   'P 1'
#
loop_
_entity.id
_entity.type
_entity.pdbx_description
1 polymer ?
#
loop_
_entity_poly.entity_id
_entity_poly.type
_entity_poly.pdbx_seq_one_letter_code
_entity_poly.pdbx_strand_id
1 'polypeptide(L)'
;MQKVSYQELINRDELQRLQNEFSTVAGVSLYCLDAGGEQITTLSGEESDSERLREYLAEGNVQGLLERVEEGSLEDLAVEELEGNGDHIAAIAVRVEETTVFYWVIYMSGDKKNAGQFYDILDLLRDSSYTLISNKVLWFSAEAESRRSRFAQQEMSRDLHTVEATTEIVL
;
A
#
# COMPACT_ATOMS: atom_id res chain seq x y z
N MET A 1 -19.35 -13.82 1.28
CA MET A 1 -18.16 -13.21 0.66
C MET A 1 -17.09 -13.05 1.73
N GLN A 2 -16.03 -13.83 1.67
CA GLN A 2 -14.89 -13.61 2.57
C GLN A 2 -14.28 -12.25 2.25
N LYS A 3 -14.37 -11.29 3.19
CA LYS A 3 -13.61 -10.06 3.10
C LYS A 3 -12.12 -10.45 3.12
N VAL A 4 -11.45 -10.25 2.01
CA VAL A 4 -9.99 -10.29 1.98
C VAL A 4 -9.52 -9.27 3.01
N SER A 5 -8.78 -9.72 3.99
CA SER A 5 -8.16 -8.79 4.93
C SER A 5 -7.14 -8.00 4.13
N TYR A 6 -7.34 -6.69 3.98
CA TYR A 6 -6.38 -5.84 3.25
C TYR A 6 -4.97 -5.88 3.87
N GLN A 7 -4.86 -6.31 5.12
CA GLN A 7 -3.56 -6.56 5.76
C GLN A 7 -2.78 -7.69 5.09
N GLU A 8 -3.46 -8.67 4.48
CA GLU A 8 -2.81 -9.75 3.70
C GLU A 8 -2.19 -9.24 2.40
N LEU A 9 -2.62 -8.07 1.92
CA LEU A 9 -2.04 -7.41 0.73
C LEU A 9 -0.70 -6.73 1.04
N ILE A 10 -0.38 -6.53 2.31
CA ILE A 10 0.84 -5.85 2.74
C ILE A 10 1.95 -6.88 2.94
N ASN A 11 2.97 -6.81 2.09
CA ASN A 11 4.22 -7.53 2.30
C ASN A 11 5.30 -6.50 2.66
N ARG A 12 5.77 -6.56 3.91
CA ARG A 12 6.76 -5.62 4.45
C ARG A 12 8.04 -5.58 3.62
N ASP A 13 8.58 -6.72 3.23
CA ASP A 13 9.84 -6.81 2.49
C ASP A 13 9.70 -6.23 1.07
N GLU A 14 8.57 -6.47 0.44
CA GLU A 14 8.25 -5.92 -0.86
C GLU A 14 8.08 -4.39 -0.82
N LEU A 15 7.37 -3.88 0.18
CA LEU A 15 7.23 -2.43 0.40
C LEU A 15 8.58 -1.78 0.73
N GLN A 16 9.40 -2.43 1.56
CA GLN A 16 10.73 -1.92 1.89
C GLN A 16 11.64 -1.85 0.66
N ARG A 17 11.60 -2.86 -0.21
CA ARG A 17 12.36 -2.86 -1.45
C ARG A 17 11.90 -1.76 -2.40
N LEU A 18 10.60 -1.65 -2.65
CA LEU A 18 10.02 -0.58 -3.47
C LEU A 18 10.42 0.80 -2.92
N GLN A 19 10.31 0.98 -1.61
CA GLN A 19 10.69 2.19 -0.91
C GLN A 19 12.16 2.54 -1.11
N ASN A 20 13.07 1.58 -0.95
CA ASN A 20 14.50 1.78 -1.11
C ASN A 20 14.87 2.18 -2.54
N GLU A 21 14.31 1.49 -3.52
CA GLU A 21 14.51 1.79 -4.94
C GLU A 21 13.99 3.18 -5.29
N PHE A 22 12.80 3.50 -4.84
CA PHE A 22 12.16 4.79 -5.09
C PHE A 22 12.95 5.94 -4.43
N SER A 23 13.36 5.78 -3.18
CA SER A 23 14.19 6.75 -2.46
C SER A 23 15.50 7.04 -3.20
N THR A 24 16.15 6.01 -3.70
CA THR A 24 17.41 6.14 -4.44
C THR A 24 17.23 6.90 -5.75
N VAL A 25 16.20 6.56 -6.52
CA VAL A 25 15.93 7.17 -7.84
C VAL A 25 15.41 8.60 -7.69
N ALA A 26 14.48 8.84 -6.79
CA ALA A 26 13.82 10.13 -6.61
C ALA A 26 14.62 11.10 -5.72
N GLY A 27 15.55 10.60 -4.90
CA GLY A 27 16.33 11.43 -3.98
C GLY A 27 15.48 12.01 -2.84
N VAL A 28 14.54 11.23 -2.32
CA VAL A 28 13.63 11.60 -1.23
C VAL A 28 13.77 10.63 -0.07
N SER A 29 13.43 11.08 1.13
CA SER A 29 13.30 10.20 2.30
C SER A 29 11.86 9.82 2.48
N LEU A 30 11.60 8.55 2.74
CA LEU A 30 10.23 8.07 2.94
C LEU A 30 10.17 6.83 3.81
N TYR A 31 8.98 6.55 4.31
CA TYR A 31 8.65 5.33 5.01
C TYR A 31 7.15 5.04 4.87
N CYS A 32 6.75 3.83 5.26
CA CYS A 32 5.38 3.36 5.14
C CYS A 32 4.73 3.17 6.50
N LEU A 33 3.49 3.60 6.63
CA LEU A 33 2.62 3.37 7.79
C LEU A 33 1.45 2.48 7.40
N ASP A 34 0.99 1.65 8.33
CA ASP A 34 -0.27 0.93 8.15
C ASP A 34 -1.50 1.86 8.25
N ALA A 35 -2.69 1.32 8.03
CA ALA A 35 -3.94 2.08 8.11
C ALA A 35 -4.20 2.67 9.50
N GLY A 36 -3.63 2.11 10.55
CA GLY A 36 -3.69 2.63 11.91
C GLY A 36 -2.64 3.70 12.24
N GLY A 37 -1.75 4.00 11.31
CA GLY A 37 -0.67 4.96 11.50
C GLY A 37 0.60 4.39 12.15
N GLU A 38 0.71 3.06 12.28
CA GLU A 38 1.91 2.41 12.78
C GLU A 38 2.93 2.14 11.68
N GLN A 39 4.20 2.27 12.01
CA GLN A 39 5.29 2.10 11.04
C GLN A 39 5.44 0.66 10.58
N ILE A 40 5.42 0.44 9.26
CA ILE A 40 5.62 -0.87 8.63
C ILE A 40 7.07 -1.05 8.19
N THR A 41 7.65 -0.03 7.56
CA THR A 41 9.00 -0.05 6.99
C THR A 41 9.96 0.80 7.80
N THR A 42 11.25 0.54 7.66
CA THR A 42 12.30 1.44 8.16
C THR A 42 12.53 2.58 7.18
N LEU A 43 12.95 3.73 7.69
CA LEU A 43 13.17 4.93 6.90
C LEU A 43 14.22 4.70 5.80
N SER A 44 13.93 5.16 4.58
CA SER A 44 14.87 5.18 3.45
C SER A 44 15.19 6.62 3.06
N GLY A 45 16.42 6.88 2.64
CA GLY A 45 16.86 8.17 2.17
C GLY A 45 18.25 8.56 2.70
N GLU A 46 18.71 9.72 2.30
CA GLU A 46 19.97 10.27 2.83
C GLU A 46 19.84 10.60 4.33
N GLU A 47 20.92 10.45 5.07
CA GLU A 47 20.93 10.60 6.53
C GLU A 47 20.41 11.96 7.01
N SER A 48 20.81 13.04 6.35
CA SER A 48 20.36 14.40 6.70
C SER A 48 18.85 14.60 6.53
N ASP A 49 18.28 14.09 5.45
CA ASP A 49 16.85 14.15 5.17
C ASP A 49 16.06 13.23 6.09
N SER A 50 16.62 12.06 6.37
CA SER A 50 16.04 11.09 7.30
C SER A 50 16.01 11.64 8.73
N GLU A 51 17.02 12.35 9.17
CA GLU A 51 17.01 13.02 10.49
C GLU A 51 15.92 14.08 10.58
N ARG A 52 15.76 14.91 9.57
CA ARG A 52 14.69 15.92 9.53
C ARG A 52 13.30 15.30 9.53
N LEU A 53 13.11 14.21 8.80
CA LEU A 53 11.87 13.46 8.84
C LEU A 53 11.61 12.87 10.23
N ARG A 54 12.62 12.31 10.89
CA ARG A 54 12.51 11.83 12.28
C ARG A 54 12.13 12.93 13.27
N GLU A 55 12.72 14.12 13.12
CA GLU A 55 12.37 15.29 13.95
C GLU A 55 10.90 15.66 13.78
N TYR A 56 10.41 15.73 12.53
CA TYR A 56 9.01 15.99 12.23
C TYR A 56 8.09 14.94 12.87
N LEU A 57 8.46 13.68 12.79
CA LEU A 57 7.72 12.57 13.40
C LEU A 57 7.69 12.66 14.93
N ALA A 58 8.81 13.03 15.54
CA ALA A 58 8.93 13.15 16.99
C ALA A 58 8.04 14.27 17.57
N GLU A 59 7.75 15.30 16.78
CA GLU A 59 6.84 16.38 17.16
C GLU A 59 5.34 15.99 17.10
N GLY A 60 5.01 14.80 16.64
CA GLY A 60 3.64 14.30 16.54
C GLY A 60 2.82 14.87 15.38
N ASN A 61 3.46 15.50 14.42
CA ASN A 61 2.80 16.17 13.28
C ASN A 61 2.21 15.21 12.25
N VAL A 62 2.65 13.96 12.23
CA VAL A 62 2.19 12.95 11.25
C VAL A 62 0.70 12.70 11.35
N GLN A 63 0.16 12.60 12.56
CA GLN A 63 -1.27 12.33 12.73
C GLN A 63 -2.13 13.40 12.03
N GLY A 64 -1.80 14.68 12.18
CA GLY A 64 -2.49 15.77 11.49
C GLY A 64 -2.38 15.69 9.97
N LEU A 65 -1.24 15.25 9.47
CA LEU A 65 -1.01 15.03 8.04
C LEU A 65 -1.89 13.90 7.50
N LEU A 66 -1.97 12.77 8.21
CA LEU A 66 -2.84 11.64 7.85
C LEU A 66 -4.32 12.01 7.90
N GLU A 67 -4.74 12.77 8.89
CA GLU A 67 -6.12 13.26 9.00
C GLU A 67 -6.48 14.14 7.79
N ARG A 68 -5.59 15.01 7.34
CA ARG A 68 -5.82 15.82 6.13
C ARG A 68 -5.95 14.99 4.86
N VAL A 69 -5.21 13.89 4.75
CA VAL A 69 -5.36 12.93 3.63
C VAL A 69 -6.74 12.30 3.65
N GLU A 70 -7.23 11.89 4.80
CA GLU A 70 -8.55 11.25 4.96
C GLU A 70 -9.71 12.23 4.74
N GLU A 71 -9.55 13.50 5.13
CA GLU A 71 -10.54 14.54 4.92
C GLU A 71 -10.57 15.07 3.48
N GLY A 72 -9.43 15.01 2.78
CA GLY A 72 -9.28 15.41 1.39
C GLY A 72 -9.93 14.42 0.44
N SER A 73 -11.04 14.80 -0.19
CA SER A 73 -11.91 13.87 -0.90
C SER A 73 -11.47 13.44 -2.30
N LEU A 74 -10.43 13.99 -2.91
CA LEU A 74 -10.18 13.80 -4.34
C LEU A 74 -8.80 13.26 -4.75
N GLU A 75 -7.75 13.42 -3.95
CA GLU A 75 -6.40 13.13 -4.40
C GLU A 75 -5.63 12.11 -3.54
N ASP A 76 -6.18 11.65 -2.42
CA ASP A 76 -5.50 10.75 -1.49
C ASP A 76 -4.12 11.25 -1.04
N LEU A 77 -3.95 12.57 -1.04
CA LEU A 77 -2.67 13.26 -0.88
C LEU A 77 -2.82 14.49 0.01
N ALA A 78 -1.90 14.67 0.94
CA ALA A 78 -1.71 15.91 1.68
C ALA A 78 -0.25 16.34 1.59
N VAL A 79 0.00 17.61 1.31
CA VAL A 79 1.33 18.21 1.22
C VAL A 79 1.43 19.38 2.18
N GLU A 80 2.54 19.45 2.89
CA GLU A 80 2.89 20.55 3.77
C GLU A 80 4.26 21.10 3.42
N GLU A 81 4.35 22.42 3.24
CA GLU A 81 5.63 23.12 3.13
C GLU A 81 6.12 23.47 4.53
N LEU A 82 7.32 23.02 4.87
CA LEU A 82 7.94 23.32 6.16
C LEU A 82 8.58 24.70 6.14
N GLU A 83 8.35 25.45 7.19
CA GLU A 83 8.83 26.85 7.28
C GLU A 83 10.35 26.96 7.14
N GLY A 84 10.79 27.90 6.33
CA GLY A 84 12.15 28.46 6.28
C GLY A 84 13.07 27.93 5.18
N ASN A 85 12.89 26.72 4.64
CA ASN A 85 13.87 26.10 3.74
C ASN A 85 13.29 25.61 2.42
N GLY A 86 11.99 25.75 2.18
CA GLY A 86 11.34 25.15 1.01
C GLY A 86 11.26 23.62 1.08
N ASP A 87 11.48 23.06 2.25
CA ASP A 87 11.32 21.62 2.50
C ASP A 87 9.84 21.25 2.43
N HIS A 88 9.54 20.10 1.87
CA HIS A 88 8.17 19.60 1.76
C HIS A 88 8.04 18.25 2.40
N ILE A 89 6.91 18.03 3.05
CA ILE A 89 6.48 16.72 3.52
C ILE A 89 5.11 16.40 2.95
N ALA A 90 4.89 15.14 2.63
CA ALA A 90 3.62 14.68 2.09
C ALA A 90 3.23 13.34 2.68
N ALA A 91 1.94 13.08 2.72
CA ALA A 91 1.39 11.75 2.92
C ALA A 91 0.51 11.36 1.75
N ILE A 92 0.60 10.11 1.34
CA ILE A 92 -0.23 9.51 0.30
C ILE A 92 -0.95 8.32 0.90
N ALA A 93 -2.28 8.29 0.79
CA ALA A 93 -3.07 7.11 1.14
C ALA A 93 -3.16 6.19 -0.08
N VAL A 94 -2.80 4.93 0.09
CA VAL A 94 -3.02 3.88 -0.92
C VAL A 94 -4.26 3.10 -0.53
N ARG A 95 -5.29 3.17 -1.36
CA ARG A 95 -6.61 2.64 -1.07
C ARG A 95 -6.98 1.49 -2.00
N VAL A 96 -7.79 0.58 -1.49
CA VAL A 96 -8.54 -0.39 -2.28
C VAL A 96 -10.01 -0.09 -2.07
N GLU A 97 -10.70 0.23 -3.16
CA GLU A 97 -12.05 0.79 -3.10
C GLU A 97 -12.04 2.09 -2.29
N GLU A 98 -12.70 2.17 -1.17
CA GLU A 98 -12.69 3.34 -0.28
C GLU A 98 -11.89 3.12 1.00
N THR A 99 -11.19 1.99 1.12
CA THR A 99 -10.46 1.61 2.32
C THR A 99 -8.97 1.86 2.18
N THR A 100 -8.38 2.63 3.09
CA THR A 100 -6.94 2.84 3.15
C THR A 100 -6.24 1.55 3.58
N VAL A 101 -5.27 1.11 2.79
CA VAL A 101 -4.44 -0.07 3.06
C VAL A 101 -3.18 0.33 3.79
N PHE A 102 -2.51 1.34 3.32
CA PHE A 102 -1.31 1.92 3.95
C PHE A 102 -1.10 3.37 3.50
N TYR A 103 -0.16 4.06 4.17
CA TYR A 103 0.27 5.41 3.83
C TYR A 103 1.76 5.44 3.51
N TRP A 104 2.13 6.24 2.53
CA TRP A 104 3.50 6.73 2.36
C TRP A 104 3.65 8.09 3.03
N VAL A 105 4.72 8.28 3.77
CA VAL A 105 5.14 9.61 4.27
C VAL A 105 6.49 9.93 3.65
N ILE A 106 6.58 11.09 2.98
CA ILE A 106 7.68 11.46 2.10
C ILE A 106 8.19 12.83 2.49
N TYR A 107 9.50 12.95 2.63
CA TYR A 107 10.19 14.22 2.87
C TYR A 107 11.13 14.56 1.70
N MET A 108 11.09 15.80 1.27
CA MET A 108 11.99 16.34 0.26
C MET A 108 12.63 17.65 0.73
N SER A 109 13.95 17.72 0.66
CA SER A 109 14.68 18.95 0.92
C SER A 109 14.47 19.96 -0.20
N GLY A 110 14.19 21.22 0.16
CA GLY A 110 14.03 22.33 -0.78
C GLY A 110 15.29 22.66 -1.59
N ASP A 111 16.46 22.26 -1.10
CA ASP A 111 17.75 22.45 -1.78
C ASP A 111 17.91 21.53 -3.01
N LYS A 112 17.17 20.41 -3.05
CA LYS A 112 17.33 19.38 -4.08
C LYS A 112 16.36 19.53 -5.24
N LYS A 113 15.12 19.93 -4.98
CA LYS A 113 14.04 19.95 -5.98
C LYS A 113 13.03 21.04 -5.69
N ASN A 114 12.39 21.56 -6.73
CA ASN A 114 11.25 22.48 -6.59
C ASN A 114 9.94 21.74 -6.31
N ALA A 115 8.91 22.48 -5.93
CA ALA A 115 7.59 21.94 -5.61
C ALA A 115 6.96 21.15 -6.78
N GLY A 116 7.12 21.58 -8.03
CA GLY A 116 6.59 20.90 -9.21
C GLY A 116 7.21 19.50 -9.37
N GLN A 117 8.52 19.39 -9.20
CA GLN A 117 9.21 18.10 -9.24
C GLN A 117 8.76 17.17 -8.10
N PHE A 118 8.49 17.73 -6.93
CA PHE A 118 7.95 16.97 -5.80
C PHE A 118 6.58 16.38 -6.11
N TYR A 119 5.67 17.16 -6.68
CA TYR A 119 4.36 16.66 -7.09
C TYR A 119 4.46 15.55 -8.14
N ASP A 120 5.36 15.66 -9.10
CA ASP A 120 5.61 14.59 -10.09
C ASP A 120 6.10 13.31 -9.42
N ILE A 121 6.96 13.42 -8.42
CA ILE A 121 7.43 12.27 -7.62
C ILE A 121 6.29 11.62 -6.85
N LEU A 122 5.42 12.43 -6.24
CA LEU A 122 4.25 11.93 -5.50
C LEU A 122 3.27 11.19 -6.42
N ASP A 123 3.01 11.73 -7.60
CA ASP A 123 2.15 11.09 -8.60
C ASP A 123 2.73 9.74 -9.05
N LEU A 124 4.03 9.67 -9.30
CA LEU A 124 4.69 8.44 -9.69
C LEU A 124 4.64 7.37 -8.59
N LEU A 125 4.88 7.75 -7.35
CA LEU A 125 4.79 6.82 -6.21
C LEU A 125 3.36 6.33 -6.01
N ARG A 126 2.38 7.21 -6.12
CA ARG A 126 0.97 6.86 -6.04
C ARG A 126 0.59 5.85 -7.12
N ASP A 127 0.90 6.12 -8.36
CA ASP A 127 0.56 5.26 -9.50
C ASP A 127 1.25 3.90 -9.39
N SER A 128 2.52 3.86 -9.01
CA SER A 128 3.27 2.62 -8.78
C SER A 128 2.65 1.79 -7.65
N SER A 129 2.23 2.43 -6.58
CA SER A 129 1.59 1.78 -5.43
C SER A 129 0.22 1.21 -5.80
N TYR A 130 -0.59 1.95 -6.54
CA TYR A 130 -1.87 1.45 -7.04
C TYR A 130 -1.70 0.25 -7.96
N THR A 131 -0.72 0.29 -8.85
CA THR A 131 -0.41 -0.85 -9.73
C THR A 131 -0.04 -2.09 -8.93
N LEU A 132 0.83 -1.94 -7.93
CA LEU A 132 1.22 -3.03 -7.05
C LEU A 132 0.02 -3.66 -6.33
N ILE A 133 -0.81 -2.84 -5.71
CA ILE A 133 -1.97 -3.31 -4.95
C ILE A 133 -3.05 -3.89 -5.88
N SER A 134 -3.33 -3.27 -7.00
CA SER A 134 -4.31 -3.77 -7.98
C SER A 134 -3.92 -5.14 -8.51
N ASN A 135 -2.66 -5.36 -8.82
CA ASN A 135 -2.16 -6.66 -9.24
C ASN A 135 -2.33 -7.73 -8.17
N LYS A 136 -2.08 -7.39 -6.90
CA LYS A 136 -2.30 -8.30 -5.77
C LYS A 136 -3.78 -8.64 -5.58
N VAL A 137 -4.67 -7.67 -5.66
CA VAL A 137 -6.12 -7.90 -5.57
C VAL A 137 -6.59 -8.84 -6.67
N LEU A 138 -6.16 -8.62 -7.91
CA LEU A 138 -6.47 -9.50 -9.04
C LEU A 138 -5.94 -10.92 -8.83
N TRP A 139 -4.71 -11.05 -8.35
CA TRP A 139 -4.11 -12.35 -8.09
C TRP A 139 -4.87 -13.13 -7.00
N PHE A 140 -5.19 -12.49 -5.87
CA PHE A 140 -5.97 -13.12 -4.80
C PHE A 140 -7.37 -13.49 -5.25
N SER A 141 -8.03 -12.66 -6.05
CA SER A 141 -9.35 -12.96 -6.60
C SER A 141 -9.32 -14.16 -7.53
N ALA A 142 -8.33 -14.22 -8.44
CA ALA A 142 -8.15 -15.35 -9.35
C ALA A 142 -7.85 -16.65 -8.59
N GLU A 143 -7.03 -16.60 -7.55
CA GLU A 143 -6.73 -17.76 -6.71
C GLU A 143 -7.97 -18.23 -5.92
N ALA A 144 -8.77 -17.31 -5.40
CA ALA A 144 -10.01 -17.65 -4.71
C ALA A 144 -11.02 -18.34 -5.65
N GLU A 145 -11.17 -17.85 -6.89
CA GLU A 145 -12.00 -18.49 -7.90
C GLU A 145 -11.48 -19.88 -8.29
N SER A 146 -10.18 -20.03 -8.45
CA SER A 146 -9.53 -21.32 -8.74
C SER A 146 -9.79 -22.33 -7.62
N ARG A 147 -9.68 -21.92 -6.35
CA ARG A 147 -9.98 -22.78 -5.20
C ARG A 147 -11.45 -23.20 -5.17
N ARG A 148 -12.38 -22.28 -5.43
CA ARG A 148 -13.82 -22.57 -5.50
C ARG A 148 -14.13 -23.57 -6.62
N SER A 149 -13.55 -23.37 -7.79
CA SER A 149 -13.71 -24.27 -8.94
C SER A 149 -13.20 -25.68 -8.63
N ARG A 150 -12.02 -25.82 -8.00
CA ARG A 150 -11.48 -27.13 -7.58
C ARG A 150 -12.37 -27.81 -6.56
N PHE A 151 -12.89 -27.08 -5.58
CA PHE A 151 -13.79 -27.60 -4.56
C PHE A 151 -15.09 -28.12 -5.19
N ALA A 152 -15.71 -27.34 -6.09
CA ALA A 152 -16.89 -27.76 -6.83
C ALA A 152 -16.65 -29.02 -7.66
N GLN A 153 -15.51 -29.12 -8.34
CA GLN A 153 -15.13 -30.34 -9.10
C GLN A 153 -14.96 -31.55 -8.19
N GLN A 154 -14.37 -31.39 -7.01
CA GLN A 154 -14.21 -32.48 -6.04
C GLN A 154 -15.57 -32.97 -5.50
N GLU A 155 -16.49 -32.07 -5.20
CA GLU A 155 -17.84 -32.43 -4.77
C GLU A 155 -18.61 -33.17 -5.87
N MET A 156 -18.58 -32.68 -7.10
CA MET A 156 -19.20 -33.35 -8.24
C MET A 156 -18.61 -34.76 -8.45
N SER A 157 -17.31 -34.93 -8.32
CA SER A 157 -16.65 -36.22 -8.43
C SER A 157 -17.09 -37.20 -7.32
N ARG A 158 -17.24 -36.71 -6.08
CA ARG A 158 -17.76 -37.52 -4.96
C ARG A 158 -19.18 -37.97 -5.20
N ASP A 159 -20.04 -37.07 -5.66
CA ASP A 159 -21.46 -37.38 -5.94
C ASP A 159 -21.61 -38.40 -7.04
N LEU A 160 -20.82 -38.31 -8.11
CA LEU A 160 -20.77 -39.30 -9.18
C LEU A 160 -20.32 -40.69 -8.68
N HIS A 161 -19.28 -40.78 -7.86
CA HIS A 161 -18.87 -42.05 -7.26
C HIS A 161 -19.94 -42.64 -6.34
N THR A 162 -20.64 -41.84 -5.61
CA THR A 162 -21.75 -42.28 -4.75
C THR A 162 -22.92 -42.85 -5.58
N VAL A 163 -23.28 -42.19 -6.67
CA VAL A 163 -24.31 -42.66 -7.59
C VAL A 163 -23.93 -43.97 -8.25
N GLU A 164 -22.73 -44.13 -8.74
CA GLU A 164 -22.22 -45.36 -9.34
C GLU A 164 -22.22 -46.52 -8.33
N ALA A 165 -21.74 -46.31 -7.11
CA ALA A 165 -21.76 -47.32 -6.07
C ALA A 165 -23.19 -47.75 -5.68
N THR A 166 -24.15 -46.81 -5.65
CA THR A 166 -25.54 -47.12 -5.37
C THR A 166 -26.21 -47.90 -6.52
N THR A 167 -25.84 -47.61 -7.75
CA THR A 167 -26.36 -48.33 -8.94
C THR A 167 -25.85 -49.78 -8.99
N GLU A 168 -24.61 -50.05 -8.63
CA GLU A 168 -24.02 -51.38 -8.55
C GLU A 168 -24.68 -52.25 -7.46
N ILE A 169 -25.12 -51.66 -6.35
CA ILE A 169 -25.80 -52.40 -5.25
C ILE A 169 -27.23 -52.81 -5.65
N VAL A 170 -27.89 -52.14 -6.54
CA VAL A 170 -29.27 -52.38 -6.98
C VAL A 170 -29.35 -53.44 -8.09
N LEU A 171 -28.30 -53.76 -8.76
CA LEU A 171 -28.19 -54.80 -9.79
C LEU A 171 -27.78 -56.13 -9.18
#